data_d1f7c975c4f389a9d1745def99b1e532
#
_entry.id   d1f7c975c4f389a9d1745def99b1e532
#
_cell.length_a   1.000
_cell.length_b   1.000
_cell.length_c   1.000
_cell.angle_alpha   90.00
_cell.angle_beta   90.00
_cell.angle_gamma   90.00
#
_symmetry.space_group_name_H-M   'P 1'
#
loop_
_entity.id
_entity.type
_entity.pdbx_description
1 polymer ?
#
loop_
_entity_poly.entity_id
_entity_poly.type
_entity_poly.pdbx_seq_one_letter_code
_entity_poly.pdbx_strand_id
1 'polypeptide(L)'
;MINVVGSASRSFVFPADLPMVYAFYGDVGRLLNYLPHISLVRAYEPDRFRLLYSTTELGTYQIRIFADVQTTLDKGWVIRVHPLEGMPPVKAETGVNSSTAQGYFTSRSAFKEVGDHTRVEYSLQLRAQLPTPLGLRLMPGMVVDRIAASITHMRIREIVDGFIKRSVDAFPYWLAEMENHRSF
;
A
#
# COMPACT_ATOMS: atom_id res chain seq x y z
N MET A 1 4.11 14.96 -18.02
CA MET A 1 3.68 14.35 -16.73
C MET A 1 3.05 13.01 -17.03
N ILE A 2 3.34 12.01 -16.22
CA ILE A 2 2.76 10.66 -16.30
C ILE A 2 1.75 10.52 -15.18
N ASN A 3 0.51 10.17 -15.51
CA ASN A 3 -0.52 9.93 -14.52
C ASN A 3 -0.48 8.45 -14.08
N VAL A 4 -0.20 8.23 -12.81
CA VAL A 4 -0.26 6.92 -12.16
C VAL A 4 -1.57 6.85 -11.40
N VAL A 5 -2.51 6.04 -11.86
CA VAL A 5 -3.80 5.82 -11.20
C VAL A 5 -4.11 4.33 -11.26
N GLY A 6 -4.16 3.70 -10.10
CA GLY A 6 -4.47 2.29 -10.01
C GLY A 6 -5.28 1.96 -8.77
N SER A 7 -6.17 0.98 -8.91
CA SER A 7 -6.95 0.43 -7.79
C SER A 7 -7.16 -1.06 -7.99
N ALA A 8 -7.25 -1.79 -6.88
CA ALA A 8 -7.66 -3.19 -6.88
C ALA A 8 -8.43 -3.51 -5.60
N SER A 9 -9.32 -4.48 -5.69
CA SER A 9 -10.09 -5.00 -4.57
C SER A 9 -10.10 -6.51 -4.58
N ARG A 10 -10.08 -7.11 -3.39
CA ARG A 10 -10.16 -8.55 -3.18
C ARG A 10 -11.04 -8.86 -1.99
N SER A 11 -11.72 -10.00 -2.07
CA SER A 11 -12.37 -10.63 -0.93
C SER A 11 -11.72 -11.99 -0.68
N PHE A 12 -11.34 -12.25 0.55
CA PHE A 12 -10.73 -13.52 0.96
C PHE A 12 -11.17 -13.92 2.37
N VAL A 13 -10.96 -15.19 2.70
CA VAL A 13 -11.27 -15.71 4.03
C VAL A 13 -9.96 -15.86 4.80
N PHE A 14 -9.91 -15.23 5.98
CA PHE A 14 -8.79 -15.32 6.90
C PHE A 14 -9.05 -16.46 7.91
N PRO A 15 -8.09 -17.35 8.18
CA PRO A 15 -8.31 -18.54 8.98
C PRO A 15 -8.25 -18.27 10.50
N ALA A 16 -8.98 -17.29 10.98
CA ALA A 16 -9.11 -16.95 12.40
C ALA A 16 -10.40 -16.16 12.66
N ASP A 17 -10.80 -16.06 13.93
CA ASP A 17 -11.98 -15.31 14.35
C ASP A 17 -11.83 -13.80 14.15
N LEU A 18 -12.95 -13.11 14.05
CA LEU A 18 -13.01 -11.69 13.69
C LEU A 18 -12.26 -10.78 14.68
N PRO A 19 -12.41 -10.90 16.01
CA PRO A 19 -11.67 -10.05 16.95
C PRO A 19 -10.16 -10.18 16.81
N MET A 20 -9.67 -11.40 16.57
CA MET A 20 -8.24 -11.68 16.44
C MET A 20 -7.67 -11.13 15.13
N VAL A 21 -8.38 -11.34 14.01
CA VAL A 21 -8.00 -10.78 12.71
C VAL A 21 -8.02 -9.25 12.75
N TYR A 22 -9.03 -8.66 13.37
CA TYR A 22 -9.12 -7.21 13.51
C TYR A 22 -7.98 -6.64 14.36
N ALA A 23 -7.61 -7.30 15.46
CA ALA A 23 -6.47 -6.90 16.28
C ALA A 23 -5.14 -7.00 15.51
N PHE A 24 -4.95 -8.07 14.72
CA PHE A 24 -3.78 -8.22 13.86
C PHE A 24 -3.68 -7.13 12.80
N TYR A 25 -4.78 -6.83 12.12
CA TYR A 25 -4.83 -5.76 11.11
C TYR A 25 -4.79 -4.36 11.73
N GLY A 26 -5.13 -4.22 13.00
CA GLY A 26 -5.04 -2.97 13.77
C GLY A 26 -3.59 -2.52 14.05
N ASP A 27 -2.62 -3.45 14.03
CA ASP A 27 -1.19 -3.12 14.05
C ASP A 27 -0.74 -2.65 12.64
N VAL A 28 -1.25 -1.48 12.24
CA VAL A 28 -1.07 -0.98 10.87
C VAL A 28 0.39 -0.73 10.55
N GLY A 29 1.19 -0.26 11.51
CA GLY A 29 2.63 -0.06 11.32
C GLY A 29 3.35 -1.34 10.90
N ARG A 30 2.95 -2.48 11.44
CA ARG A 30 3.44 -3.81 11.04
C ARG A 30 2.88 -4.21 9.69
N LEU A 31 1.59 -4.04 9.47
CA LEU A 31 0.90 -4.46 8.24
C LEU A 31 1.43 -3.75 6.99
N LEU A 32 1.83 -2.48 7.10
CA LEU A 32 2.40 -1.73 6.00
C LEU A 32 3.67 -2.38 5.43
N ASN A 33 4.43 -3.13 6.25
CA ASN A 33 5.62 -3.85 5.79
C ASN A 33 5.31 -5.10 4.94
N TYR A 34 4.05 -5.53 4.90
CA TYR A 34 3.64 -6.67 4.05
C TYR A 34 3.25 -6.24 2.63
N LEU A 35 3.12 -4.94 2.36
CA LEU A 35 2.84 -4.41 1.03
C LEU A 35 4.07 -4.53 0.13
N PRO A 36 4.02 -5.29 -0.99
CA PRO A 36 5.11 -5.33 -1.96
C PRO A 36 5.43 -3.95 -2.52
N HIS A 37 6.70 -3.66 -2.76
CA HIS A 37 7.20 -2.39 -3.30
C HIS A 37 6.91 -1.15 -2.45
N ILE A 38 6.28 -1.30 -1.29
CA ILE A 38 5.98 -0.22 -0.36
C ILE A 38 6.81 -0.43 0.91
N SER A 39 7.48 0.61 1.36
CA SER A 39 8.24 0.62 2.60
C SER A 39 7.80 1.76 3.50
N LEU A 40 7.84 1.52 4.80
CA LEU A 40 7.66 2.54 5.82
C LEU A 40 8.94 3.37 5.90
N VAL A 41 8.86 4.66 5.52
CA VAL A 41 10.00 5.59 5.59
C VAL A 41 10.07 6.25 6.96
N ARG A 42 8.91 6.62 7.49
CA ARG A 42 8.80 7.33 8.77
C ARG A 42 7.46 7.07 9.43
N ALA A 43 7.47 6.80 10.72
CA ALA A 43 6.32 6.91 11.60
C ALA A 43 6.38 8.28 12.29
N TYR A 44 5.36 9.10 12.11
CA TYR A 44 5.23 10.40 12.79
C TYR A 44 4.55 10.24 14.15
N GLU A 45 3.50 9.43 14.16
CA GLU A 45 2.68 9.04 15.31
C GLU A 45 2.27 7.57 15.13
N PRO A 46 1.66 6.93 16.13
CA PRO A 46 1.24 5.52 16.01
C PRO A 46 0.28 5.23 14.84
N ASP A 47 -0.46 6.25 14.39
CA ASP A 47 -1.45 6.19 13.32
C ASP A 47 -1.06 6.99 12.06
N ARG A 48 0.14 7.62 12.00
CA ARG A 48 0.57 8.52 10.93
C ARG A 48 1.93 8.14 10.38
N PHE A 49 1.99 7.92 9.08
CA PHE A 49 3.15 7.35 8.42
C PHE A 49 3.50 8.03 7.11
N ARG A 50 4.80 8.05 6.77
CA ARG A 50 5.26 8.29 5.40
C ARG A 50 5.67 6.97 4.77
N LEU A 51 5.07 6.68 3.63
CA LEU A 51 5.32 5.51 2.82
C LEU A 51 6.11 5.88 1.58
N LEU A 52 6.90 4.93 1.08
CA LEU A 52 7.58 5.02 -0.20
C LEU A 52 7.21 3.81 -1.05
N TYR A 53 6.49 4.03 -2.14
CA TYR A 53 6.43 3.08 -3.24
C TYR A 53 7.67 3.24 -4.10
N SER A 54 8.42 2.15 -4.33
CA SER A 54 9.64 2.15 -5.13
C SER A 54 9.71 0.92 -6.02
N THR A 55 9.96 1.15 -7.32
CA THR A 55 10.08 0.08 -8.31
C THR A 55 11.02 0.49 -9.44
N THR A 56 11.57 -0.51 -10.14
CA THR A 56 12.31 -0.31 -11.39
C THR A 56 11.50 -0.93 -12.52
N GLU A 57 11.08 -0.09 -13.46
CA GLU A 57 10.27 -0.50 -14.59
C GLU A 57 11.09 -0.56 -15.88
N LEU A 58 10.71 -1.46 -16.79
CA LEU A 58 11.41 -1.68 -18.06
C LEU A 58 12.93 -1.88 -17.90
N GLY A 59 13.34 -2.45 -16.76
CA GLY A 59 14.74 -2.74 -16.44
C GLY A 59 15.62 -1.55 -16.08
N THR A 60 15.17 -0.30 -16.27
CA THR A 60 15.99 0.91 -16.10
C THR A 60 15.30 2.06 -15.39
N TYR A 61 14.00 2.21 -15.50
CA TYR A 61 13.31 3.39 -14.98
C TYR A 61 12.93 3.24 -13.52
N GLN A 62 13.57 4.01 -12.64
CA GLN A 62 13.25 4.05 -11.22
C GLN A 62 12.09 4.99 -10.96
N ILE A 63 11.05 4.47 -10.33
CA ILE A 63 9.87 5.21 -9.90
C ILE A 63 9.84 5.23 -8.38
N ARG A 64 9.66 6.43 -7.80
CA ARG A 64 9.57 6.66 -6.37
C ARG A 64 8.36 7.56 -6.08
N ILE A 65 7.40 7.05 -5.35
CA ILE A 65 6.20 7.80 -4.95
C ILE A 65 6.11 7.79 -3.43
N PHE A 66 6.20 8.97 -2.83
CA PHE A 66 5.99 9.15 -1.40
C PHE A 66 4.52 9.43 -1.12
N ALA A 67 3.98 8.87 -0.07
CA ALA A 67 2.63 9.16 0.39
C ALA A 67 2.62 9.31 1.91
N ASP A 68 2.02 10.40 2.38
CA ASP A 68 1.74 10.58 3.80
C ASP A 68 0.33 10.08 4.08
N VAL A 69 0.19 9.24 5.08
CA VAL A 69 -1.07 8.56 5.39
C VAL A 69 -1.38 8.58 6.87
N GLN A 70 -2.66 8.58 7.18
CA GLN A 70 -3.21 8.35 8.51
C GLN A 70 -4.12 7.13 8.49
N THR A 71 -4.14 6.39 9.60
CA THR A 71 -5.00 5.22 9.79
C THR A 71 -6.12 5.52 10.74
N THR A 72 -7.30 4.97 10.49
CA THR A 72 -8.45 5.02 11.38
C THR A 72 -9.03 3.63 11.57
N LEU A 73 -9.40 3.32 12.82
CA LEU A 73 -10.14 2.13 13.19
C LEU A 73 -11.59 2.55 13.41
N ASP A 74 -12.44 2.25 12.42
CA ASP A 74 -13.82 2.68 12.43
C ASP A 74 -14.72 1.66 13.13
N LYS A 75 -15.86 2.13 13.63
CA LYS A 75 -16.93 1.23 14.13
C LYS A 75 -17.39 0.30 13.01
N GLY A 76 -17.80 -0.93 13.38
CA GLY A 76 -18.27 -1.92 12.41
C GLY A 76 -17.14 -2.72 11.73
N TRP A 77 -16.01 -2.85 12.42
CA TRP A 77 -14.89 -3.70 11.97
C TRP A 77 -14.31 -3.25 10.64
N VAL A 78 -13.97 -1.96 10.53
CA VAL A 78 -13.35 -1.37 9.34
C VAL A 78 -12.07 -0.64 9.74
N ILE A 79 -10.99 -0.90 9.00
CA ILE A 79 -9.74 -0.16 9.10
C ILE A 79 -9.53 0.59 7.80
N ARG A 80 -9.20 1.87 7.88
CA ARG A 80 -8.92 2.72 6.73
C ARG A 80 -7.53 3.32 6.84
N VAL A 81 -6.88 3.41 5.70
CA VAL A 81 -5.70 4.24 5.48
C VAL A 81 -6.09 5.32 4.49
N HIS A 82 -5.89 6.56 4.84
CA HIS A 82 -6.26 7.71 4.00
C HIS A 82 -5.13 8.75 3.98
N PRO A 83 -5.09 9.64 2.99
CA PRO A 83 -4.06 10.65 2.89
C PRO A 83 -4.01 11.54 4.14
N LEU A 84 -2.79 11.84 4.61
CA LEU A 84 -2.52 12.79 5.68
C LEU A 84 -2.11 14.12 5.04
N GLU A 85 -2.85 15.18 5.37
CA GLU A 85 -2.56 16.53 4.91
C GLU A 85 -1.65 17.29 5.89
N GLY A 86 -1.07 18.41 5.42
CA GLY A 86 -0.26 19.30 6.25
C GLY A 86 1.19 18.85 6.47
N MET A 87 1.60 17.75 5.87
CA MET A 87 3.00 17.29 5.94
C MET A 87 3.87 18.05 4.91
N PRO A 88 5.18 18.21 5.19
CA PRO A 88 6.09 18.82 4.23
C PRO A 88 6.07 18.07 2.89
N PRO A 89 5.76 18.75 1.77
CA PRO A 89 5.62 18.11 0.47
C PRO A 89 6.96 17.54 0.00
N VAL A 90 6.90 16.41 -0.68
CA VAL A 90 8.05 15.84 -1.38
C VAL A 90 8.18 16.56 -2.72
N LYS A 91 9.37 17.12 -2.97
CA LYS A 91 9.65 17.79 -4.24
C LYS A 91 9.64 16.77 -5.38
N ALA A 92 8.90 17.12 -6.44
CA ALA A 92 8.93 16.32 -7.66
C ALA A 92 10.28 16.49 -8.36
N GLU A 93 10.91 15.38 -8.68
CA GLU A 93 12.24 15.34 -9.31
C GLU A 93 12.26 14.36 -10.47
N THR A 94 13.05 14.66 -11.49
CA THR A 94 13.26 13.78 -12.63
C THR A 94 14.72 13.72 -13.02
N GLY A 95 15.19 12.51 -13.30
CA GLY A 95 16.49 12.24 -13.90
C GLY A 95 16.34 11.68 -15.31
N VAL A 96 17.43 11.16 -15.85
CA VAL A 96 17.41 10.48 -17.15
C VAL A 96 16.48 9.26 -17.11
N ASN A 97 16.64 8.42 -16.10
CA ASN A 97 15.90 7.16 -15.91
C ASN A 97 15.22 7.11 -14.53
N SER A 98 14.84 8.23 -13.96
CA SER A 98 14.19 8.24 -12.65
C SER A 98 13.10 9.31 -12.56
N SER A 99 12.11 9.04 -11.72
CA SER A 99 11.06 9.99 -11.40
C SER A 99 10.65 9.81 -9.94
N THR A 100 10.58 10.94 -9.23
CA THR A 100 10.14 11.01 -7.84
C THR A 100 8.99 12.00 -7.74
N ALA A 101 7.94 11.66 -7.00
CA ALA A 101 6.84 12.57 -6.72
C ALA A 101 6.14 12.20 -5.40
N GLN A 102 5.30 13.11 -4.94
CA GLN A 102 4.31 12.83 -3.92
C GLN A 102 3.05 12.26 -4.57
N GLY A 103 2.45 11.26 -3.94
CA GLY A 103 1.21 10.64 -4.36
C GLY A 103 0.23 10.49 -3.21
N TYR A 104 -0.90 9.86 -3.51
CA TYR A 104 -1.98 9.57 -2.58
C TYR A 104 -2.18 8.06 -2.52
N PHE A 105 -2.13 7.53 -1.32
CA PHE A 105 -2.38 6.12 -1.03
C PHE A 105 -3.62 6.02 -0.16
N THR A 106 -4.53 5.14 -0.53
CA THR A 106 -5.69 4.79 0.30
C THR A 106 -5.87 3.30 0.35
N SER A 107 -6.28 2.77 1.49
CA SER A 107 -6.76 1.40 1.58
C SER A 107 -7.92 1.28 2.57
N ARG A 108 -8.71 0.23 2.39
CA ARG A 108 -9.81 -0.12 3.27
C ARG A 108 -9.85 -1.62 3.46
N SER A 109 -9.88 -2.04 4.72
CA SER A 109 -10.13 -3.42 5.13
C SER A 109 -11.44 -3.46 5.90
N ALA A 110 -12.42 -4.23 5.44
CA ALA A 110 -13.66 -4.49 6.16
C ALA A 110 -13.74 -5.97 6.52
N PHE A 111 -14.10 -6.25 7.76
CA PHE A 111 -14.08 -7.59 8.34
C PHE A 111 -15.48 -8.04 8.67
N LYS A 112 -15.80 -9.28 8.33
CA LYS A 112 -17.10 -9.90 8.56
C LYS A 112 -16.94 -11.33 9.04
N GLU A 113 -17.62 -11.69 10.10
CA GLU A 113 -17.63 -13.05 10.62
C GLU A 113 -18.27 -14.03 9.63
N VAL A 114 -17.64 -15.19 9.45
CA VAL A 114 -18.12 -16.30 8.62
C VAL A 114 -17.78 -17.61 9.32
N GLY A 115 -18.66 -18.06 10.21
CA GLY A 115 -18.40 -19.20 11.09
C GLY A 115 -17.25 -18.86 12.06
N ASP A 116 -16.24 -19.72 12.10
CA ASP A 116 -15.00 -19.57 12.89
C ASP A 116 -13.88 -18.84 12.15
N HIS A 117 -14.20 -18.26 10.99
CA HIS A 117 -13.28 -17.54 10.12
C HIS A 117 -13.74 -16.11 9.91
N THR A 118 -12.89 -15.29 9.30
CA THR A 118 -13.20 -13.89 8.98
C THR A 118 -13.09 -13.66 7.48
N ARG A 119 -14.15 -13.17 6.86
CA ARG A 119 -14.08 -12.61 5.50
C ARG A 119 -13.49 -11.21 5.58
N VAL A 120 -12.46 -10.97 4.79
CA VAL A 120 -11.83 -9.65 4.65
C VAL A 120 -12.11 -9.14 3.25
N GLU A 121 -12.72 -7.96 3.17
CA GLU A 121 -12.85 -7.18 1.94
C GLU A 121 -11.78 -6.10 1.94
N TYR A 122 -10.77 -6.28 1.10
CA TYR A 122 -9.63 -5.38 1.01
C TYR A 122 -9.64 -4.62 -0.31
N SER A 123 -9.44 -3.31 -0.22
CA SER A 123 -9.27 -2.45 -1.40
C SER A 123 -8.10 -1.49 -1.19
N LEU A 124 -7.40 -1.20 -2.28
CA LEU A 124 -6.25 -0.29 -2.31
C LEU A 124 -6.32 0.59 -3.56
N GLN A 125 -5.95 1.86 -3.41
CA GLN A 125 -5.81 2.80 -4.50
C GLN A 125 -4.53 3.61 -4.33
N LEU A 126 -3.80 3.80 -5.44
CA LEU A 126 -2.65 4.68 -5.56
C LEU A 126 -2.90 5.69 -6.67
N ARG A 127 -2.58 6.97 -6.41
CA ARG A 127 -2.61 8.06 -7.39
C ARG A 127 -1.36 8.91 -7.26
N ALA A 128 -0.73 9.22 -8.38
CA ALA A 128 0.39 10.16 -8.42
C ALA A 128 0.51 10.82 -9.79
N GLN A 129 1.15 11.98 -9.83
CA GLN A 129 1.59 12.62 -11.07
C GLN A 129 3.12 12.65 -11.07
N LEU A 130 3.72 11.86 -11.94
CA LEU A 130 5.16 11.77 -12.06
C LEU A 130 5.69 12.69 -13.16
N PRO A 131 6.78 13.44 -12.93
CA PRO A 131 7.47 14.12 -14.01
C PRO A 131 8.04 13.06 -14.98
N THR A 132 7.84 13.28 -16.28
CA THR A 132 8.32 12.34 -17.32
C THR A 132 9.84 12.28 -17.31
N PRO A 133 10.46 11.10 -17.12
CA PRO A 133 11.91 10.92 -17.22
C PRO A 133 12.46 11.44 -18.54
N LEU A 134 13.67 12.01 -18.52
CA LEU A 134 14.26 12.62 -19.72
C LEU A 134 14.38 11.61 -20.87
N GLY A 135 14.73 10.36 -20.55
CA GLY A 135 14.82 9.27 -21.55
C GLY A 135 13.52 8.92 -22.27
N LEU A 136 12.35 9.26 -21.68
CA LEU A 136 11.04 9.02 -22.28
C LEU A 136 10.48 10.22 -23.06
N ARG A 137 11.10 11.39 -22.98
CA ARG A 137 10.58 12.62 -23.62
C ARG A 137 10.55 12.57 -25.13
N LEU A 138 11.37 11.71 -25.75
CA LEU A 138 11.38 11.50 -27.20
C LEU A 138 10.28 10.57 -27.69
N MET A 139 9.58 9.89 -26.77
CA MET A 139 8.46 9.02 -27.13
C MET A 139 7.16 9.83 -27.22
N PRO A 140 6.23 9.47 -28.14
CA PRO A 140 4.90 10.06 -28.16
C PRO A 140 4.19 9.89 -26.81
N GLY A 141 3.62 10.98 -26.27
CA GLY A 141 3.00 10.99 -24.94
C GLY A 141 1.93 9.89 -24.76
N MET A 142 1.12 9.66 -25.80
CA MET A 142 0.09 8.60 -25.80
C MET A 142 0.68 7.18 -25.61
N VAL A 143 1.87 6.92 -26.13
CA VAL A 143 2.57 5.64 -25.95
C VAL A 143 3.06 5.51 -24.50
N VAL A 144 3.66 6.57 -23.97
CA VAL A 144 4.11 6.62 -22.57
C VAL A 144 2.95 6.41 -21.60
N ASP A 145 1.83 7.09 -21.81
CA ASP A 145 0.63 6.97 -20.98
C ASP A 145 0.05 5.55 -21.00
N ARG A 146 0.00 4.91 -22.16
CA ARG A 146 -0.50 3.53 -22.31
C ARG A 146 0.41 2.54 -21.58
N ILE A 147 1.73 2.68 -21.71
CA ILE A 147 2.71 1.84 -21.01
C ILE A 147 2.58 2.05 -19.49
N ALA A 148 2.51 3.29 -19.04
CA ALA A 148 2.36 3.61 -17.63
C ALA A 148 1.07 3.05 -17.03
N ALA A 149 -0.05 3.14 -17.72
CA ALA A 149 -1.33 2.57 -17.30
C ALA A 149 -1.26 1.04 -17.15
N SER A 150 -0.63 0.35 -18.12
CA SER A 150 -0.46 -1.10 -18.08
C SER A 150 0.41 -1.54 -16.91
N ILE A 151 1.55 -0.89 -16.70
CA ILE A 151 2.45 -1.16 -15.58
C ILE A 151 1.74 -0.91 -14.25
N THR A 152 1.07 0.23 -14.12
CA THR A 152 0.34 0.58 -12.89
C THR A 152 -0.70 -0.48 -12.54
N HIS A 153 -1.49 -0.92 -13.52
CA HIS A 153 -2.51 -1.94 -13.31
C HIS A 153 -1.91 -3.28 -12.83
N MET A 154 -0.80 -3.71 -13.43
CA MET A 154 -0.08 -4.91 -13.01
C MET A 154 0.46 -4.78 -11.58
N ARG A 155 1.12 -3.66 -11.27
CA ARG A 155 1.74 -3.43 -9.96
C ARG A 155 0.73 -3.33 -8.83
N ILE A 156 -0.40 -2.67 -9.05
CA ILE A 156 -1.45 -2.59 -8.03
C ILE A 156 -2.01 -3.97 -7.67
N ARG A 157 -2.20 -4.84 -8.66
CA ARG A 157 -2.61 -6.23 -8.41
C ARG A 157 -1.55 -7.00 -7.63
N GLU A 158 -0.29 -6.89 -8.03
CA GLU A 158 0.84 -7.51 -7.33
C GLU A 158 0.92 -7.07 -5.86
N ILE A 159 0.72 -5.77 -5.59
CA ILE A 159 0.70 -5.22 -4.23
C ILE A 159 -0.44 -5.84 -3.42
N VAL A 160 -1.66 -5.86 -3.94
CA VAL A 160 -2.82 -6.40 -3.24
C VAL A 160 -2.70 -7.90 -2.99
N ASP A 161 -2.37 -8.67 -4.02
CA ASP A 161 -2.27 -10.12 -3.92
C ASP A 161 -1.09 -10.53 -3.02
N GLY A 162 0.04 -9.83 -3.12
CA GLY A 162 1.20 -10.04 -2.26
C GLY A 162 0.95 -9.64 -0.80
N PHE A 163 0.23 -8.55 -0.56
CA PHE A 163 -0.17 -8.15 0.79
C PHE A 163 -1.03 -9.22 1.46
N ILE A 164 -2.06 -9.71 0.76
CA ILE A 164 -2.94 -10.77 1.27
C ILE A 164 -2.11 -11.99 1.65
N LYS A 165 -1.29 -12.49 0.72
CA LYS A 165 -0.45 -13.66 0.99
C LYS A 165 0.47 -13.44 2.19
N ARG A 166 1.22 -12.34 2.23
CA ARG A 166 2.18 -12.05 3.30
C ARG A 166 1.52 -11.87 4.65
N SER A 167 0.34 -11.22 4.70
CA SER A 167 -0.40 -11.04 5.96
C SER A 167 -0.93 -12.37 6.50
N VAL A 168 -1.45 -13.25 5.66
CA VAL A 168 -1.88 -14.59 6.07
C VAL A 168 -0.70 -15.43 6.54
N ASP A 169 0.41 -15.42 5.82
CA ASP A 169 1.63 -16.17 6.17
C ASP A 169 2.26 -15.66 7.49
N ALA A 170 2.14 -14.37 7.80
CA ALA A 170 2.71 -13.76 9.00
C ALA A 170 1.86 -13.93 10.26
N PHE A 171 0.58 -14.19 10.12
CA PHE A 171 -0.37 -14.26 11.24
C PHE A 171 0.01 -15.28 12.33
N PRO A 172 0.43 -16.53 12.02
CA PRO A 172 0.84 -17.49 13.05
C PRO A 172 2.01 -17.00 13.91
N TYR A 173 2.95 -16.26 13.33
CA TYR A 173 4.09 -15.69 14.05
C TYR A 173 3.64 -14.56 15.00
N TRP A 174 2.76 -13.68 14.53
CA TRP A 174 2.17 -12.64 15.36
C TRP A 174 1.39 -13.23 16.54
N LEU A 175 0.63 -14.30 16.31
CA LEU A 175 -0.13 -14.99 17.36
C LEU A 175 0.79 -15.56 18.44
N ALA A 176 1.88 -16.22 18.04
CA ALA A 176 2.86 -16.76 18.97
C ALA A 176 3.56 -15.67 19.81
N GLU A 177 3.85 -14.50 19.22
CA GLU A 177 4.38 -13.35 19.93
C GLU A 177 3.40 -12.84 21.01
N MET A 178 2.10 -12.75 20.66
CA MET A 178 1.06 -12.29 21.59
C MET A 178 0.86 -13.24 22.77
N GLU A 179 0.94 -14.56 22.54
CA GLU A 179 0.85 -15.57 23.59
C GLU A 179 2.04 -15.48 24.57
N ASN A 180 3.25 -15.31 24.05
CA ASN A 180 4.46 -15.15 24.86
C ASN A 180 4.40 -13.89 25.73
N HIS A 181 3.82 -12.79 25.28
CA HIS A 181 3.69 -11.55 26.06
C HIS A 181 2.60 -11.64 27.15
N ARG A 182 1.65 -12.58 27.04
CA ARG A 182 0.62 -12.81 28.08
C ARG A 182 1.10 -13.74 29.21
N SER A 183 2.23 -14.40 29.02
CA SER A 183 2.78 -15.38 29.98
C SER A 183 3.75 -14.76 30.99
N PHE A 184 3.91 -13.44 31.00
CA PHE A 184 4.67 -12.63 31.97
C PHE A 184 3.74 -11.59 32.61
#